data_6142effe79f291db0cd4026f56d7c9a9
#
_entry.id   6142effe79f291db0cd4026f56d7c9a9
#
_cell.length_a   1.000
_cell.length_b   1.000
_cell.length_c   1.000
_cell.angle_alpha   90.00
_cell.angle_beta   90.00
_cell.angle_gamma   90.00
#
_symmetry.space_group_name_H-M   'P 1'
#
loop_
_entity.id
_entity.type
_entity.pdbx_description
1 polymer ?
#
loop_
_entity_poly.entity_id
_entity_poly.type
_entity_poly.pdbx_seq_one_letter_code
_entity_poly.pdbx_strand_id
1 'polypeptide(L)'
;MKIYTHTIPSSHSVIVACLLVMTIALGACQQEEEISFGPPAIERVRTTDPSTTDSSFISATLGSTIAILGTNFIGTQEVYLNGYPLGVNTAYVTNNSVIVTVGDSVPTVATDPNVPNKLRLVTKSGESTIDFQALPPAPQILQVKNQYVEAGDELTLFGRYFYFVDTVYFPGEEVFVTSGFQINSSGTTLTVTVPQGMDFSESQSITVVTKSGGSATNRNTQIFNGKGMIADFDTNGALQWPWDWGWGLSGDMIKPTQPGIASLDGSFAGMNQAFPAGFGWNNDKLINLANWNGTQIFPTAPAEEYNPAAPAASFDIRFDIAVSTTQNITGLNLQLWYPDKNGNELSFDIPLSDFIKTTDGSWHTLSAAMNRLTNGNTRLNTYGDFLAGDGGGVKQLRLLVINTTSNDIRAVVGIDNVRVVRAIN
;
A
#
# COMPACT_ATOMS: atom_id res chain seq x y z
N MET A 1 -92.84 40.04 18.08
CA MET A 1 -92.04 39.55 16.93
C MET A 1 -90.76 40.41 16.83
N LYS A 2 -89.67 39.95 17.40
CA LYS A 2 -88.39 40.72 17.44
C LYS A 2 -87.52 40.24 16.27
N ILE A 3 -87.29 41.15 15.35
CA ILE A 3 -86.36 40.89 14.20
C ILE A 3 -84.95 41.21 14.64
N TYR A 4 -84.08 40.23 14.65
CA TYR A 4 -82.64 40.40 14.81
C TYR A 4 -82.01 40.65 13.45
N THR A 5 -81.39 41.84 13.25
CA THR A 5 -80.57 42.15 12.10
C THR A 5 -79.12 41.76 12.40
N HIS A 6 -78.64 40.73 11.70
CA HIS A 6 -77.22 40.40 11.66
C HIS A 6 -76.51 41.35 10.70
N THR A 7 -75.62 42.18 11.22
CA THR A 7 -74.68 42.97 10.40
C THR A 7 -73.47 42.08 10.05
N ILE A 8 -73.31 41.78 8.77
CA ILE A 8 -72.09 41.10 8.25
C ILE A 8 -71.00 42.18 8.13
N PRO A 9 -69.79 41.99 8.69
CA PRO A 9 -68.71 42.94 8.51
C PRO A 9 -68.22 42.90 7.05
N SER A 10 -67.97 44.07 6.48
CA SER A 10 -67.62 44.26 5.10
C SER A 10 -66.28 43.55 4.80
N SER A 11 -66.22 42.89 3.62
CA SER A 11 -65.06 42.11 3.16
C SER A 11 -63.71 42.90 3.17
N HIS A 12 -63.76 44.20 3.20
CA HIS A 12 -62.56 45.06 3.25
C HIS A 12 -61.87 45.08 4.64
N SER A 13 -62.62 44.92 5.72
CA SER A 13 -62.04 44.86 7.07
C SER A 13 -61.28 43.58 7.33
N VAL A 14 -61.72 42.45 6.77
CA VAL A 14 -61.08 41.16 6.90
C VAL A 14 -59.80 41.11 6.06
N ILE A 15 -59.80 41.71 4.85
CA ILE A 15 -58.61 41.76 3.97
C ILE A 15 -57.52 42.61 4.60
N VAL A 16 -57.85 43.76 5.22
CA VAL A 16 -56.86 44.64 5.90
C VAL A 16 -56.29 43.97 7.12
N ALA A 17 -57.06 43.20 7.91
CA ALA A 17 -56.57 42.44 9.04
C ALA A 17 -55.64 41.28 8.62
N CYS A 18 -55.94 40.54 7.53
CA CYS A 18 -55.09 39.51 7.01
C CYS A 18 -53.80 40.06 6.42
N LEU A 19 -53.81 41.22 5.75
CA LEU A 19 -52.59 41.88 5.22
C LEU A 19 -51.72 42.37 6.34
N LEU A 20 -52.25 42.90 7.46
CA LEU A 20 -51.48 43.34 8.61
C LEU A 20 -50.82 42.17 9.34
N VAL A 21 -51.47 41.02 9.49
CA VAL A 21 -50.89 39.80 10.09
C VAL A 21 -49.81 39.20 9.18
N MET A 22 -49.98 39.30 7.84
CA MET A 22 -49.00 38.76 6.90
C MET A 22 -47.71 39.60 6.84
N THR A 23 -47.80 40.92 7.08
CA THR A 23 -46.61 41.80 7.16
C THR A 23 -45.84 41.65 8.46
N ILE A 24 -46.50 41.26 9.59
CA ILE A 24 -45.82 40.96 10.85
C ILE A 24 -45.14 39.58 10.81
N ALA A 25 -45.69 38.62 10.05
CA ALA A 25 -45.05 37.30 9.88
C ALA A 25 -43.80 37.29 8.99
N LEU A 26 -43.65 38.26 8.08
CA LEU A 26 -42.48 38.42 7.21
C LEU A 26 -41.31 39.17 7.89
N GLY A 27 -41.55 39.83 9.03
CA GLY A 27 -40.53 40.49 9.82
C GLY A 27 -39.86 39.64 10.90
N ALA A 28 -40.32 38.40 11.16
CA ALA A 28 -39.89 37.59 12.30
C ALA A 28 -38.74 36.60 12.00
N CYS A 29 -38.13 36.63 10.82
CA CYS A 29 -37.01 35.74 10.46
C CYS A 29 -35.80 36.44 9.87
N GLN A 30 -35.45 37.61 10.41
CA GLN A 30 -34.08 38.08 10.35
C GLN A 30 -33.52 38.05 11.78
N GLN A 31 -33.06 36.91 12.22
CA GLN A 31 -31.96 36.89 13.18
C GLN A 31 -30.78 37.52 12.42
N GLU A 32 -30.63 38.84 12.53
CA GLU A 32 -29.34 39.47 12.29
C GLU A 32 -28.42 38.86 13.34
N GLU A 33 -27.51 37.93 12.89
CA GLU A 33 -26.36 37.54 13.69
C GLU A 33 -25.70 38.88 14.06
N GLU A 34 -25.68 39.22 15.36
CA GLU A 34 -24.91 40.36 15.85
C GLU A 34 -23.46 40.12 15.37
N ILE A 35 -23.03 40.86 14.37
CA ILE A 35 -21.65 40.81 13.88
C ILE A 35 -20.81 41.43 15.01
N SER A 36 -20.29 40.59 15.87
CA SER A 36 -19.33 41.01 16.86
C SER A 36 -18.04 41.44 16.17
N PHE A 37 -17.64 42.68 16.35
CA PHE A 37 -16.38 43.25 15.84
C PHE A 37 -15.21 43.05 16.82
N GLY A 38 -15.31 42.11 17.75
CA GLY A 38 -14.23 41.75 18.65
C GLY A 38 -13.11 40.91 17.96
N PRO A 39 -11.98 40.73 18.65
CA PRO A 39 -10.93 39.84 18.16
C PRO A 39 -11.46 38.40 18.01
N PRO A 40 -10.96 37.63 17.05
CA PRO A 40 -11.38 36.25 16.89
C PRO A 40 -10.94 35.38 18.07
N ALA A 41 -11.72 34.34 18.38
CA ALA A 41 -11.35 33.34 19.37
C ALA A 41 -11.59 31.94 18.80
N ILE A 42 -10.52 31.15 18.62
CA ILE A 42 -10.61 29.74 18.25
C ILE A 42 -10.93 28.94 19.52
N GLU A 43 -11.99 28.16 19.50
CA GLU A 43 -12.40 27.28 20.61
C GLU A 43 -11.99 25.85 20.38
N ARG A 44 -12.20 25.33 19.16
CA ARG A 44 -11.86 23.95 18.79
C ARG A 44 -11.72 23.76 17.29
N VAL A 45 -11.13 22.63 16.90
CA VAL A 45 -11.07 22.15 15.53
C VAL A 45 -11.74 20.78 15.42
N ARG A 46 -12.50 20.55 14.38
CA ARG A 46 -13.14 19.25 14.10
C ARG A 46 -13.03 18.85 12.63
N THR A 47 -13.47 17.63 12.30
CA THR A 47 -13.67 17.22 10.90
C THR A 47 -14.87 17.97 10.30
N THR A 48 -14.98 17.95 8.99
CA THR A 48 -16.16 18.45 8.27
C THR A 48 -17.29 17.42 8.18
N ASP A 49 -17.07 16.19 8.66
CA ASP A 49 -18.09 15.14 8.67
C ASP A 49 -19.24 15.49 9.64
N PRO A 50 -20.49 15.58 9.16
CA PRO A 50 -21.65 15.88 10.00
C PRO A 50 -21.91 14.86 11.11
N SER A 51 -21.51 13.61 10.94
CA SER A 51 -21.70 12.55 11.95
C SER A 51 -20.81 12.72 13.19
N THR A 52 -19.78 13.57 13.11
CA THR A 52 -18.79 13.81 14.15
C THR A 52 -18.78 15.26 14.66
N THR A 53 -19.95 15.90 14.72
CA THR A 53 -20.10 17.32 15.11
C THR A 53 -19.51 17.67 16.45
N ASP A 54 -19.53 16.75 17.41
CA ASP A 54 -19.03 16.94 18.78
C ASP A 54 -17.54 16.60 18.94
N SER A 55 -16.87 16.18 17.85
CA SER A 55 -15.44 15.89 17.89
C SER A 55 -14.60 17.15 18.11
N SER A 56 -13.46 16.96 18.78
CA SER A 56 -12.43 18.00 18.93
C SER A 56 -11.08 17.36 18.73
N PHE A 57 -10.26 17.94 17.84
CA PHE A 57 -8.93 17.46 17.49
C PHE A 57 -7.86 18.50 17.82
N ILE A 58 -6.69 18.00 18.17
CA ILE A 58 -5.49 18.81 18.41
C ILE A 58 -4.45 18.60 17.30
N SER A 59 -4.80 17.80 16.27
CA SER A 59 -3.93 17.49 15.12
C SER A 59 -4.75 17.16 13.89
N ALA A 60 -4.16 17.35 12.71
CA ALA A 60 -4.73 16.92 11.42
C ALA A 60 -3.61 16.47 10.48
N THR A 61 -3.93 15.50 9.62
CA THR A 61 -3.01 15.02 8.57
C THR A 61 -2.97 15.99 7.40
N LEU A 62 -1.83 16.05 6.71
CA LEU A 62 -1.71 16.75 5.44
C LEU A 62 -2.77 16.22 4.45
N GLY A 63 -3.35 17.12 3.65
CA GLY A 63 -4.44 16.81 2.72
C GLY A 63 -5.85 16.82 3.34
N SER A 64 -5.99 16.83 4.67
CA SER A 64 -7.30 16.80 5.33
C SER A 64 -7.98 18.18 5.34
N THR A 65 -9.33 18.18 5.29
CA THR A 65 -10.14 19.37 5.44
C THR A 65 -10.68 19.45 6.87
N ILE A 66 -10.47 20.58 7.52
CA ILE A 66 -10.85 20.83 8.93
C ILE A 66 -11.80 22.01 9.04
N ALA A 67 -12.66 21.97 10.04
CA ALA A 67 -13.51 23.09 10.45
C ALA A 67 -12.96 23.67 11.75
N ILE A 68 -12.55 24.93 11.71
CA ILE A 68 -12.14 25.73 12.85
C ILE A 68 -13.40 26.36 13.41
N LEU A 69 -13.69 26.16 14.67
CA LEU A 69 -14.88 26.67 15.35
C LEU A 69 -14.50 27.66 16.45
N GLY A 70 -15.35 28.69 16.62
CA GLY A 70 -15.13 29.73 17.62
C GLY A 70 -16.04 30.90 17.42
N THR A 71 -15.54 32.12 17.65
CA THR A 71 -16.33 33.37 17.55
C THR A 71 -15.56 34.46 16.82
N ASN A 72 -16.29 35.41 16.22
CA ASN A 72 -15.77 36.60 15.56
C ASN A 72 -14.90 36.32 14.32
N PHE A 73 -15.25 35.31 13.54
CA PHE A 73 -14.48 34.91 12.35
C PHE A 73 -14.84 35.68 11.08
N ILE A 74 -15.91 36.49 11.08
CA ILE A 74 -16.23 37.33 9.92
C ILE A 74 -15.07 38.30 9.64
N GLY A 75 -14.68 38.34 8.35
CA GLY A 75 -13.54 39.14 7.92
C GLY A 75 -12.20 38.42 8.08
N THR A 76 -12.22 37.08 8.19
CA THR A 76 -11.01 36.26 8.12
C THR A 76 -10.25 36.57 6.84
N GLN A 77 -8.98 36.92 7.00
CA GLN A 77 -8.05 37.25 5.91
C GLN A 77 -7.12 36.05 5.65
N GLU A 78 -6.59 35.46 6.69
CA GLU A 78 -5.56 34.43 6.61
C GLU A 78 -5.73 33.40 7.71
N VAL A 79 -5.37 32.15 7.39
CA VAL A 79 -5.21 31.06 8.36
C VAL A 79 -3.84 30.44 8.12
N TYR A 80 -3.10 30.18 9.17
CA TYR A 80 -1.76 29.60 9.12
C TYR A 80 -1.68 28.36 10.00
N LEU A 81 -0.99 27.34 9.51
CA LEU A 81 -0.55 26.20 10.32
C LEU A 81 0.97 26.09 10.23
N ASN A 82 1.65 26.09 11.38
CA ASN A 82 3.10 26.11 11.46
C ASN A 82 3.77 27.28 10.69
N GLY A 83 3.09 28.43 10.61
CA GLY A 83 3.56 29.56 9.84
C GLY A 83 3.31 29.47 8.34
N TYR A 84 2.74 28.37 7.86
CA TYR A 84 2.42 28.16 6.44
C TYR A 84 0.96 28.53 6.16
N PRO A 85 0.67 29.34 5.10
CA PRO A 85 -0.68 29.80 4.83
C PRO A 85 -1.56 28.65 4.31
N LEU A 86 -2.77 28.54 4.87
CA LEU A 86 -3.83 27.67 4.37
C LEU A 86 -4.77 28.52 3.50
N GLY A 87 -5.21 27.97 2.38
CA GLY A 87 -6.14 28.67 1.49
C GLY A 87 -7.50 28.93 2.16
N VAL A 88 -7.90 30.19 2.28
CA VAL A 88 -9.20 30.59 2.82
C VAL A 88 -10.17 30.84 1.68
N ASN A 89 -11.27 30.08 1.62
CA ASN A 89 -12.40 30.38 0.76
C ASN A 89 -13.47 31.12 1.57
N THR A 90 -13.73 32.38 1.24
CA THR A 90 -14.67 33.23 1.98
C THR A 90 -16.11 32.69 1.97
N ALA A 91 -16.49 31.83 1.03
CA ALA A 91 -17.79 31.16 1.01
C ALA A 91 -17.96 30.15 2.19
N TYR A 92 -16.86 29.73 2.79
CA TYR A 92 -16.84 28.83 3.95
C TYR A 92 -16.44 29.53 5.25
N VAL A 93 -16.61 30.84 5.30
CA VAL A 93 -16.38 31.66 6.50
C VAL A 93 -17.73 32.14 7.02
N THR A 94 -18.04 31.81 8.28
CA THR A 94 -19.17 32.32 9.03
C THR A 94 -18.65 33.07 10.26
N ASN A 95 -19.53 33.60 11.11
CA ASN A 95 -19.07 34.20 12.38
C ASN A 95 -18.46 33.16 13.35
N ASN A 96 -18.84 31.90 13.20
CA ASN A 96 -18.51 30.84 14.16
C ASN A 96 -17.69 29.70 13.57
N SER A 97 -17.41 29.72 12.26
CA SER A 97 -16.65 28.65 11.60
C SER A 97 -15.86 29.14 10.39
N VAL A 98 -14.69 28.53 10.19
CA VAL A 98 -13.88 28.62 8.97
C VAL A 98 -13.48 27.20 8.57
N ILE A 99 -13.70 26.85 7.30
CA ILE A 99 -13.27 25.56 6.75
C ILE A 99 -12.05 25.78 5.87
N VAL A 100 -10.97 25.03 6.15
CA VAL A 100 -9.71 25.07 5.41
C VAL A 100 -9.17 23.67 5.17
N THR A 101 -8.34 23.53 4.13
CA THR A 101 -7.60 22.28 3.86
C THR A 101 -6.16 22.45 4.31
N VAL A 102 -5.64 21.46 5.05
CA VAL A 102 -4.22 21.38 5.45
C VAL A 102 -3.44 20.95 4.22
N GLY A 103 -2.70 21.88 3.61
CA GLY A 103 -1.96 21.63 2.37
C GLY A 103 -0.77 20.68 2.58
N ASP A 104 -0.37 19.96 1.51
CA ASP A 104 0.74 19.00 1.53
C ASP A 104 2.11 19.66 1.82
N SER A 105 2.22 20.97 1.64
CA SER A 105 3.45 21.74 1.89
C SER A 105 3.56 22.26 3.31
N VAL A 106 2.58 22.03 4.18
CA VAL A 106 2.64 22.44 5.59
C VAL A 106 3.74 21.67 6.30
N PRO A 107 4.72 22.35 6.97
CA PRO A 107 5.75 21.65 7.72
C PRO A 107 5.16 20.84 8.88
N THR A 108 5.64 19.61 9.04
CA THR A 108 5.29 18.72 10.15
C THR A 108 6.49 18.44 11.03
N VAL A 109 6.30 18.00 12.26
CA VAL A 109 7.43 17.59 13.13
C VAL A 109 8.24 16.41 12.55
N ALA A 110 7.71 15.69 11.58
CA ALA A 110 8.42 14.63 10.86
C ALA A 110 9.45 15.19 9.87
N THR A 111 9.19 16.37 9.30
CA THR A 111 10.06 17.03 8.31
C THR A 111 10.90 18.14 8.92
N ASP A 112 10.41 18.79 9.98
CA ASP A 112 11.12 19.81 10.75
C ASP A 112 10.77 19.68 12.24
N PRO A 113 11.71 19.24 13.09
CA PRO A 113 11.44 19.07 14.52
C PRO A 113 11.19 20.40 15.27
N ASN A 114 11.49 21.55 14.65
CA ASN A 114 11.33 22.88 15.25
C ASN A 114 10.02 23.58 14.89
N VAL A 115 9.10 22.91 14.18
CA VAL A 115 7.79 23.53 13.87
C VAL A 115 7.04 23.92 15.14
N PRO A 116 6.37 25.08 15.17
CA PRO A 116 5.75 25.60 16.39
C PRO A 116 4.49 24.85 16.84
N ASN A 117 3.90 24.00 16.00
CA ASN A 117 2.62 23.30 16.24
C ASN A 117 1.50 24.28 16.63
N LYS A 118 1.34 25.35 15.83
CA LYS A 118 0.37 26.43 16.05
C LYS A 118 -0.55 26.61 14.85
N LEU A 119 -1.85 26.64 15.12
CA LEU A 119 -2.87 27.09 14.19
C LEU A 119 -3.23 28.55 14.54
N ARG A 120 -3.08 29.47 13.58
CA ARG A 120 -3.33 30.88 13.75
C ARG A 120 -4.35 31.37 12.71
N LEU A 121 -5.37 32.06 13.17
CA LEU A 121 -6.41 32.68 12.35
C LEU A 121 -6.32 34.20 12.51
N VAL A 122 -6.31 34.92 11.39
CA VAL A 122 -6.20 36.39 11.32
C VAL A 122 -7.46 36.94 10.70
N THR A 123 -8.08 37.90 11.40
CA THR A 123 -9.20 38.69 10.90
C THR A 123 -8.81 40.17 10.83
N LYS A 124 -9.70 41.03 10.31
CA LYS A 124 -9.52 42.48 10.38
C LYS A 124 -9.48 43.05 11.80
N SER A 125 -10.04 42.31 12.78
CA SER A 125 -10.18 42.76 14.16
C SER A 125 -9.13 42.19 15.12
N GLY A 126 -8.18 41.37 14.60
CA GLY A 126 -7.13 40.76 15.40
C GLY A 126 -6.82 39.32 14.98
N GLU A 127 -6.12 38.60 15.84
CA GLU A 127 -5.74 37.21 15.59
C GLU A 127 -6.00 36.30 16.80
N SER A 128 -6.16 35.01 16.54
CA SER A 128 -6.25 33.95 17.55
C SER A 128 -5.33 32.81 17.18
N THR A 129 -4.69 32.21 18.19
CA THR A 129 -3.74 31.09 18.02
C THR A 129 -4.01 30.02 19.05
N ILE A 130 -4.02 28.76 18.61
CA ILE A 130 -4.09 27.57 19.48
C ILE A 130 -2.96 26.60 19.17
N ASP A 131 -2.71 25.66 20.09
CA ASP A 131 -1.86 24.51 19.84
C ASP A 131 -2.57 23.53 18.89
N PHE A 132 -1.91 23.22 17.78
CA PHE A 132 -2.45 22.30 16.79
C PHE A 132 -1.33 21.69 15.95
N GLN A 133 -1.30 20.37 15.84
CA GLN A 133 -0.21 19.65 15.18
C GLN A 133 -0.58 19.28 13.74
N ALA A 134 0.32 19.56 12.80
CA ALA A 134 0.29 18.97 11.47
C ALA A 134 0.97 17.59 11.49
N LEU A 135 0.28 16.56 11.05
CA LEU A 135 0.79 15.20 10.94
C LEU A 135 1.11 14.85 9.48
N PRO A 136 2.14 14.03 9.20
CA PRO A 136 2.35 13.47 7.88
C PRO A 136 1.14 12.64 7.46
N PRO A 137 1.00 12.27 6.16
CA PRO A 137 -0.01 11.32 5.72
C PRO A 137 0.12 9.96 6.43
N ALA A 138 -0.95 9.15 6.39
CA ALA A 138 -0.91 7.77 6.86
C ALA A 138 0.18 6.96 6.11
N PRO A 139 0.77 5.94 6.74
CA PRO A 139 1.83 5.16 6.14
C PRO A 139 1.34 4.39 4.91
N GLN A 140 2.24 4.18 3.96
CA GLN A 140 2.00 3.36 2.79
C GLN A 140 3.09 2.30 2.69
N ILE A 141 2.72 1.03 2.76
CA ILE A 141 3.64 -0.08 2.51
C ILE A 141 3.61 -0.36 1.01
N LEU A 142 4.74 -0.23 0.34
CA LEU A 142 4.88 -0.49 -1.10
C LEU A 142 5.44 -1.88 -1.37
N GLN A 143 6.31 -2.38 -0.48
CA GLN A 143 6.97 -3.68 -0.64
C GLN A 143 7.43 -4.22 0.71
N VAL A 144 7.33 -5.53 0.90
CA VAL A 144 8.07 -6.29 1.90
C VAL A 144 9.38 -6.74 1.26
N LYS A 145 10.52 -6.47 1.88
CA LYS A 145 11.84 -6.79 1.32
C LYS A 145 11.97 -8.28 1.04
N ASN A 146 11.72 -9.09 2.06
CA ASN A 146 11.66 -10.54 1.98
C ASN A 146 10.42 -11.03 2.72
N GLN A 147 9.60 -11.82 2.03
CA GLN A 147 8.36 -12.38 2.60
C GLN A 147 8.60 -13.71 3.32
N TYR A 148 9.72 -14.36 3.08
CA TYR A 148 10.13 -15.57 3.76
C TYR A 148 10.88 -15.20 5.04
N VAL A 149 10.15 -15.09 6.14
CA VAL A 149 10.66 -14.70 7.44
C VAL A 149 10.07 -15.58 8.54
N GLU A 150 10.88 -15.89 9.52
CA GLU A 150 10.51 -16.62 10.71
C GLU A 150 10.53 -15.70 11.95
N ALA A 151 9.97 -16.20 13.04
CA ALA A 151 9.99 -15.46 14.29
C ALA A 151 11.42 -15.25 14.81
N GLY A 152 11.77 -14.00 15.07
CA GLY A 152 13.12 -13.57 15.44
C GLY A 152 13.91 -12.92 14.30
N ASP A 153 13.49 -13.07 13.06
CA ASP A 153 14.11 -12.41 11.91
C ASP A 153 13.84 -10.92 11.87
N GLU A 154 14.67 -10.20 11.13
CA GLU A 154 14.43 -8.80 10.79
C GLU A 154 13.59 -8.69 9.52
N LEU A 155 12.39 -8.14 9.65
CA LEU A 155 11.52 -7.79 8.52
C LEU A 155 11.74 -6.33 8.13
N THR A 156 12.04 -6.09 6.86
CA THR A 156 12.17 -4.73 6.31
C THR A 156 11.03 -4.43 5.36
N LEU A 157 10.33 -3.32 5.63
CA LEU A 157 9.28 -2.77 4.80
C LEU A 157 9.79 -1.55 4.06
N PHE A 158 9.54 -1.47 2.75
CA PHE A 158 9.75 -0.27 1.95
C PHE A 158 8.42 0.42 1.71
N GLY A 159 8.41 1.76 1.82
CA GLY A 159 7.16 2.49 1.71
C GLY A 159 7.33 4.00 1.80
N ARG A 160 6.33 4.65 2.39
CA ARG A 160 6.30 6.09 2.62
C ARG A 160 5.63 6.39 3.95
N TYR A 161 6.03 7.50 4.54
CA TYR A 161 5.40 8.08 5.74
C TYR A 161 5.45 7.17 6.99
N PHE A 162 6.50 6.38 7.14
CA PHE A 162 6.75 5.62 8.37
C PHE A 162 7.23 6.53 9.50
N TYR A 163 6.42 7.53 9.85
CA TYR A 163 6.69 8.47 10.94
C TYR A 163 5.75 8.17 12.11
N PHE A 164 6.28 8.23 13.34
CA PHE A 164 5.49 8.00 14.55
C PHE A 164 4.76 6.65 14.54
N VAL A 165 5.48 5.60 14.14
CA VAL A 165 4.95 4.23 14.17
C VAL A 165 4.60 3.88 15.61
N ASP A 166 3.36 3.46 15.80
CA ASP A 166 2.78 3.05 17.08
C ASP A 166 2.76 1.52 17.20
N THR A 167 2.27 0.86 16.15
CA THR A 167 2.10 -0.60 16.15
C THR A 167 2.33 -1.18 14.77
N VAL A 168 2.96 -2.34 14.71
CA VAL A 168 3.04 -3.20 13.53
C VAL A 168 2.31 -4.49 13.85
N TYR A 169 1.21 -4.77 13.15
CA TYR A 169 0.45 -6.01 13.25
C TYR A 169 0.97 -7.04 12.25
N PHE A 170 1.03 -8.27 12.71
CA PHE A 170 1.42 -9.44 11.93
C PHE A 170 0.22 -10.38 11.76
N PRO A 171 0.28 -11.39 10.87
CA PRO A 171 -0.75 -12.41 10.77
C PRO A 171 -1.02 -13.11 12.11
N GLY A 172 -2.29 -13.22 12.50
CA GLY A 172 -2.75 -13.82 13.76
C GLY A 172 -3.53 -12.83 14.64
N GLU A 173 -4.28 -13.39 15.56
CA GLU A 173 -5.02 -12.61 16.55
C GLU A 173 -4.05 -12.08 17.61
N GLU A 174 -4.06 -10.78 17.86
CA GLU A 174 -3.19 -10.09 18.84
C GLU A 174 -1.67 -10.28 18.63
N VAL A 175 -1.23 -10.56 17.40
CA VAL A 175 0.20 -10.65 17.08
C VAL A 175 0.70 -9.31 16.57
N PHE A 176 1.37 -8.55 17.43
CA PHE A 176 1.85 -7.21 17.11
C PHE A 176 3.11 -6.80 17.89
N VAL A 177 3.78 -5.75 17.41
CA VAL A 177 4.95 -5.14 18.03
C VAL A 177 4.70 -3.64 18.20
N THR A 178 5.01 -3.08 19.36
CA THR A 178 4.79 -1.65 19.70
C THR A 178 6.08 -0.87 19.96
N SER A 179 7.24 -1.50 19.78
CA SER A 179 8.55 -0.86 20.02
C SER A 179 9.66 -1.58 19.26
N GLY A 180 10.88 -1.03 19.30
CA GLY A 180 12.03 -1.64 18.63
C GLY A 180 12.09 -1.36 17.13
N PHE A 181 11.32 -0.40 16.63
CA PHE A 181 11.31 -0.01 15.22
C PHE A 181 12.61 0.71 14.83
N GLN A 182 13.19 0.31 13.69
CA GLN A 182 14.27 1.04 13.04
C GLN A 182 13.70 1.72 11.79
N ILE A 183 13.68 3.04 11.79
CA ILE A 183 13.11 3.85 10.71
C ILE A 183 14.20 4.78 10.18
N ASN A 184 14.37 4.82 8.85
CA ASN A 184 15.31 5.77 8.26
C ASN A 184 14.76 7.22 8.36
N SER A 185 15.63 8.21 8.26
CA SER A 185 15.29 9.63 8.41
C SER A 185 14.24 10.13 7.42
N SER A 186 14.12 9.50 6.26
CA SER A 186 13.13 9.86 5.22
C SER A 186 11.77 9.16 5.42
N GLY A 187 11.61 8.30 6.42
CA GLY A 187 10.36 7.56 6.67
C GLY A 187 9.95 6.62 5.54
N THR A 188 10.95 6.10 4.78
CA THR A 188 10.71 5.23 3.62
C THR A 188 11.09 3.77 3.87
N THR A 189 11.77 3.49 4.96
CA THR A 189 12.16 2.15 5.37
C THR A 189 11.82 1.95 6.84
N LEU A 190 11.16 0.86 7.15
CA LEU A 190 10.84 0.41 8.51
C LEU A 190 11.37 -1.02 8.66
N THR A 191 12.24 -1.25 9.66
CA THR A 191 12.68 -2.60 10.05
C THR A 191 12.15 -2.93 11.44
N VAL A 192 11.66 -4.16 11.58
CA VAL A 192 11.06 -4.67 12.83
C VAL A 192 11.40 -6.14 12.99
N THR A 193 11.61 -6.60 14.22
CA THR A 193 11.78 -8.03 14.52
C THR A 193 10.44 -8.74 14.46
N VAL A 194 10.39 -9.86 13.74
CA VAL A 194 9.19 -10.70 13.59
C VAL A 194 8.85 -11.36 14.94
N PRO A 195 7.64 -11.19 15.47
CA PRO A 195 7.24 -11.78 16.75
C PRO A 195 6.94 -13.27 16.63
N GLN A 196 6.86 -13.94 17.78
CA GLN A 196 6.34 -15.30 17.88
C GLN A 196 4.82 -15.33 17.73
N GLY A 197 4.29 -16.49 17.33
CA GLY A 197 2.85 -16.75 17.37
C GLY A 197 2.07 -16.31 16.13
N MET A 198 2.74 -16.04 15.00
CA MET A 198 2.03 -15.79 13.75
C MET A 198 1.10 -16.94 13.39
N ASP A 199 -0.12 -16.58 12.96
CA ASP A 199 -1.14 -17.50 12.45
C ASP A 199 -1.66 -16.97 11.09
N PHE A 200 -1.51 -17.79 10.08
CA PHE A 200 -1.89 -17.44 8.70
C PHE A 200 -3.28 -17.93 8.30
N SER A 201 -4.10 -18.38 9.25
CA SER A 201 -5.44 -18.92 8.96
C SER A 201 -6.37 -17.89 8.31
N GLU A 202 -6.27 -16.62 8.70
CA GLU A 202 -7.14 -15.54 8.20
C GLU A 202 -6.42 -14.53 7.30
N SER A 203 -5.16 -14.25 7.57
CA SER A 203 -4.41 -13.19 6.87
C SER A 203 -2.94 -13.55 6.71
N GLN A 204 -2.33 -13.02 5.65
CA GLN A 204 -0.88 -13.07 5.41
C GLN A 204 -0.27 -11.67 5.44
N SER A 205 -1.05 -10.66 5.83
CA SER A 205 -0.70 -9.26 5.67
C SER A 205 -0.13 -8.64 6.92
N ILE A 206 0.77 -7.69 6.71
CA ILE A 206 1.30 -6.82 7.76
C ILE A 206 0.56 -5.48 7.67
N THR A 207 0.24 -4.91 8.82
CA THR A 207 -0.33 -3.58 8.92
C THR A 207 0.51 -2.70 9.83
N VAL A 208 0.91 -1.54 9.32
CA VAL A 208 1.61 -0.52 10.10
C VAL A 208 0.62 0.55 10.51
N VAL A 209 0.57 0.86 11.79
CA VAL A 209 -0.25 1.94 12.36
C VAL A 209 0.67 3.03 12.89
N THR A 210 0.32 4.27 12.54
CA THR A 210 1.00 5.49 13.00
C THR A 210 0.00 6.42 13.67
N LYS A 211 0.47 7.52 14.25
CA LYS A 211 -0.42 8.60 14.75
C LYS A 211 -1.33 9.19 13.68
N SER A 212 -0.97 9.04 12.40
CA SER A 212 -1.74 9.53 11.26
C SER A 212 -2.75 8.51 10.72
N GLY A 213 -2.81 7.32 11.28
CA GLY A 213 -3.68 6.21 10.85
C GLY A 213 -2.90 4.97 10.44
N GLY A 214 -3.63 3.95 9.99
CA GLY A 214 -3.07 2.69 9.53
C GLY A 214 -2.76 2.68 8.03
N SER A 215 -1.91 1.75 7.61
CA SER A 215 -1.70 1.44 6.21
C SER A 215 -2.85 0.59 5.67
N ALA A 216 -3.12 0.73 4.37
CA ALA A 216 -3.97 -0.22 3.69
C ALA A 216 -3.22 -1.54 3.44
N THR A 217 -3.89 -2.65 3.68
CA THR A 217 -3.42 -3.98 3.28
C THR A 217 -3.43 -4.10 1.76
N ASN A 218 -2.39 -4.65 1.18
CA ASN A 218 -2.28 -4.86 -0.26
C ASN A 218 -1.45 -6.10 -0.59
N ARG A 219 -1.42 -6.45 -1.87
CA ARG A 219 -0.70 -7.61 -2.41
C ARG A 219 0.77 -7.69 -1.98
N ASN A 220 1.44 -6.55 -1.82
CA ASN A 220 2.87 -6.48 -1.53
C ASN A 220 3.20 -6.55 -0.03
N THR A 221 2.19 -6.60 0.83
CA THR A 221 2.34 -6.65 2.29
C THR A 221 2.17 -8.05 2.87
N GLN A 222 2.10 -9.08 2.03
CA GLN A 222 1.96 -10.47 2.47
C GLN A 222 3.29 -11.04 2.98
N ILE A 223 3.21 -11.89 3.99
CA ILE A 223 4.30 -12.78 4.42
C ILE A 223 3.99 -14.18 3.87
N PHE A 224 5.02 -14.99 3.65
CA PHE A 224 4.87 -16.37 3.20
C PHE A 224 4.30 -17.25 4.31
N ASN A 225 3.27 -18.01 3.99
CA ASN A 225 2.53 -18.87 4.93
C ASN A 225 2.84 -20.37 4.80
N GLY A 226 3.94 -20.72 4.12
CA GLY A 226 4.33 -22.13 3.91
C GLY A 226 3.58 -22.85 2.79
N LYS A 227 2.61 -22.18 2.10
CA LYS A 227 1.79 -22.83 1.08
C LYS A 227 2.22 -22.48 -0.33
N GLY A 228 1.94 -23.39 -1.26
CA GLY A 228 2.14 -23.15 -2.70
C GLY A 228 3.56 -23.31 -3.19
N MET A 229 4.46 -23.85 -2.39
CA MET A 229 5.85 -24.08 -2.77
C MET A 229 5.93 -25.02 -3.98
N ILE A 230 6.67 -24.60 -5.00
CA ILE A 230 7.03 -25.41 -6.16
C ILE A 230 8.42 -26.03 -5.93
N ALA A 231 9.40 -25.19 -5.60
CA ALA A 231 10.77 -25.59 -5.36
C ALA A 231 11.44 -24.66 -4.34
N ASP A 232 12.02 -25.25 -3.30
CA ASP A 232 12.87 -24.58 -2.31
C ASP A 232 14.33 -25.01 -2.43
N PHE A 233 14.66 -25.80 -3.45
CA PHE A 233 15.98 -26.39 -3.71
C PHE A 233 16.53 -27.28 -2.58
N ASP A 234 15.72 -27.60 -1.60
CA ASP A 234 15.98 -28.57 -0.53
C ASP A 234 15.03 -29.76 -0.62
N THR A 235 13.96 -29.81 0.19
CA THR A 235 13.08 -30.98 0.25
C THR A 235 11.59 -30.68 0.38
N ASN A 236 11.18 -29.42 0.51
CA ASN A 236 9.81 -29.08 0.91
C ASN A 236 8.87 -28.70 -0.24
N GLY A 237 9.35 -28.49 -1.45
CA GLY A 237 8.53 -28.15 -2.61
C GLY A 237 7.87 -29.36 -3.28
N ALA A 238 7.04 -29.11 -4.28
CA ALA A 238 6.49 -30.12 -5.17
C ALA A 238 7.60 -30.81 -5.99
N LEU A 239 8.68 -30.08 -6.24
CA LEU A 239 9.92 -30.64 -6.78
C LEU A 239 10.91 -30.81 -5.63
N GLN A 240 11.26 -32.05 -5.30
CA GLN A 240 12.20 -32.37 -4.22
C GLN A 240 13.60 -32.62 -4.78
N TRP A 241 14.63 -32.21 -4.04
CA TRP A 241 16.02 -32.44 -4.40
C TRP A 241 16.51 -33.87 -3.99
N PRO A 242 17.27 -34.59 -4.84
CA PRO A 242 17.65 -34.33 -6.22
C PRO A 242 16.44 -34.57 -7.14
N TRP A 243 16.04 -33.51 -7.80
CA TRP A 243 14.81 -33.52 -8.56
C TRP A 243 14.89 -34.13 -9.96
N ASP A 244 13.68 -34.37 -10.52
CA ASP A 244 13.50 -34.69 -11.91
C ASP A 244 13.94 -33.52 -12.79
N TRP A 245 15.12 -33.58 -13.20
CA TRP A 245 15.89 -32.66 -13.98
C TRP A 245 15.16 -31.77 -14.95
N GLY A 246 15.30 -30.53 -14.66
CA GLY A 246 15.20 -29.54 -15.72
C GLY A 246 16.54 -29.34 -16.42
N TRP A 247 16.45 -29.05 -17.65
CA TRP A 247 17.45 -28.54 -18.55
C TRP A 247 18.07 -27.23 -18.03
N GLY A 248 19.36 -27.09 -18.06
CA GLY A 248 20.09 -25.90 -17.66
C GLY A 248 20.44 -25.76 -16.17
N LEU A 249 19.82 -26.54 -15.30
CA LEU A 249 20.18 -26.58 -13.90
C LEU A 249 21.17 -27.71 -13.62
N SER A 250 22.29 -27.43 -12.98
CA SER A 250 23.29 -28.41 -12.57
C SER A 250 23.41 -28.46 -11.04
N GLY A 251 23.88 -29.58 -10.51
CA GLY A 251 24.15 -29.73 -9.10
C GLY A 251 25.13 -28.69 -8.53
N ASP A 252 26.01 -28.15 -9.38
CA ASP A 252 26.93 -27.09 -9.01
C ASP A 252 26.26 -25.73 -8.78
N MET A 253 25.05 -25.54 -9.27
CA MET A 253 24.26 -24.33 -9.05
C MET A 253 23.52 -24.36 -7.71
N ILE A 254 23.23 -25.54 -7.15
CA ILE A 254 22.46 -25.69 -5.91
C ILE A 254 23.42 -25.87 -4.75
N LYS A 255 23.52 -24.84 -3.91
CA LYS A 255 24.43 -24.79 -2.77
C LYS A 255 23.85 -23.89 -1.67
N PRO A 256 24.27 -24.12 -0.41
CA PRO A 256 23.87 -23.26 0.70
C PRO A 256 24.58 -21.91 0.68
N THR A 257 25.61 -21.73 -0.15
CA THR A 257 26.32 -20.45 -0.30
C THR A 257 26.85 -20.26 -1.70
N GLN A 258 26.84 -19.02 -2.15
CA GLN A 258 27.50 -18.57 -3.38
C GLN A 258 28.35 -17.31 -3.06
N PRO A 259 29.32 -16.92 -3.88
CA PRO A 259 30.14 -15.74 -3.62
C PRO A 259 29.28 -14.48 -3.36
N GLY A 260 29.32 -13.98 -2.13
CA GLY A 260 28.58 -12.80 -1.69
C GLY A 260 27.08 -13.04 -1.41
N ILE A 261 26.59 -14.29 -1.43
CA ILE A 261 25.22 -14.64 -1.05
C ILE A 261 25.26 -15.79 -0.05
N ALA A 262 24.72 -15.57 1.15
CA ALA A 262 24.42 -16.63 2.13
C ALA A 262 23.04 -17.22 1.87
N SER A 263 22.79 -18.45 2.31
CA SER A 263 21.45 -19.05 2.22
C SER A 263 20.43 -18.25 3.02
N LEU A 264 19.17 -18.38 2.61
CA LEU A 264 18.03 -17.91 3.38
C LEU A 264 17.63 -18.96 4.42
N ASP A 265 17.49 -20.23 3.99
CA ASP A 265 17.01 -21.35 4.82
C ASP A 265 17.59 -22.72 4.46
N GLY A 266 18.56 -22.83 3.59
CA GLY A 266 19.14 -24.10 3.14
C GLY A 266 19.98 -23.94 1.91
N SER A 267 19.65 -24.65 0.84
CA SER A 267 20.29 -24.53 -0.46
C SER A 267 19.44 -23.67 -1.40
N PHE A 268 20.09 -22.99 -2.30
CA PHE A 268 19.43 -22.20 -3.35
C PHE A 268 20.09 -22.39 -4.71
N ALA A 269 19.39 -22.09 -5.79
CA ALA A 269 19.97 -22.08 -7.13
C ALA A 269 20.75 -20.79 -7.38
N GLY A 270 22.05 -20.89 -7.61
CA GLY A 270 22.95 -19.74 -7.79
C GLY A 270 23.68 -19.75 -9.13
N MET A 271 23.62 -18.63 -9.85
CA MET A 271 24.33 -18.40 -11.11
C MET A 271 25.47 -17.40 -10.90
N ASN A 272 26.71 -17.85 -10.93
CA ASN A 272 27.91 -17.01 -10.75
C ASN A 272 28.62 -16.83 -12.10
N GLN A 273 28.34 -15.74 -12.81
CA GLN A 273 28.85 -15.58 -14.17
C GLN A 273 28.80 -14.15 -14.70
N ALA A 274 29.38 -13.94 -15.89
CA ALA A 274 29.09 -12.79 -16.71
C ALA A 274 27.83 -13.07 -17.55
N PHE A 275 26.91 -12.11 -17.57
CA PHE A 275 25.77 -12.06 -18.48
C PHE A 275 26.16 -11.12 -19.64
N PRO A 276 26.49 -11.65 -20.81
CA PRO A 276 26.99 -10.82 -21.92
C PRO A 276 25.99 -9.78 -22.40
N ALA A 277 26.47 -8.74 -23.05
CA ALA A 277 25.63 -7.72 -23.69
C ALA A 277 24.62 -8.33 -24.65
N GLY A 278 23.36 -7.90 -24.59
CA GLY A 278 22.27 -8.45 -25.40
C GLY A 278 22.00 -9.93 -25.14
N PHE A 279 22.34 -10.41 -23.94
CA PHE A 279 22.18 -11.81 -23.56
C PHE A 279 20.72 -12.18 -23.44
N GLY A 280 20.30 -13.16 -24.24
CA GLY A 280 18.96 -13.75 -24.23
C GLY A 280 18.97 -15.20 -23.76
N TRP A 281 18.28 -16.06 -24.50
CA TRP A 281 18.16 -17.48 -24.19
C TRP A 281 19.52 -18.20 -24.14
N ASN A 282 19.78 -18.88 -23.03
CA ASN A 282 20.94 -19.76 -22.88
C ASN A 282 20.65 -20.80 -21.79
N ASN A 283 20.93 -22.08 -22.07
CA ASN A 283 20.69 -23.19 -21.15
C ASN A 283 21.47 -23.12 -19.85
N ASP A 284 22.67 -22.56 -19.86
CA ASP A 284 23.52 -22.44 -18.67
C ASP A 284 23.04 -21.38 -17.68
N LYS A 285 22.02 -20.62 -18.05
CA LYS A 285 21.49 -19.49 -17.28
C LYS A 285 19.99 -19.64 -16.96
N LEU A 286 19.49 -20.86 -17.18
CA LEU A 286 18.09 -21.22 -17.07
C LEU A 286 17.87 -22.13 -15.88
N ILE A 287 16.93 -21.78 -15.02
CA ILE A 287 16.38 -22.68 -14.02
C ILE A 287 15.09 -23.23 -14.59
N ASN A 288 15.09 -24.51 -14.96
CA ASN A 288 13.90 -25.19 -15.46
C ASN A 288 13.30 -26.06 -14.36
N LEU A 289 12.22 -25.58 -13.77
CA LEU A 289 11.42 -26.33 -12.83
C LEU A 289 10.45 -27.21 -13.61
N ALA A 290 10.79 -28.48 -13.75
CA ALA A 290 10.04 -29.40 -14.60
C ALA A 290 9.90 -30.79 -13.96
N ASN A 291 8.74 -31.41 -14.17
CA ASN A 291 8.53 -32.82 -13.91
C ASN A 291 8.26 -33.53 -15.23
N TRP A 292 9.21 -34.36 -15.65
CA TRP A 292 9.23 -35.02 -16.95
C TRP A 292 8.25 -36.19 -17.09
N ASN A 293 7.69 -36.69 -15.98
CA ASN A 293 6.68 -37.75 -16.01
C ASN A 293 5.24 -37.19 -16.05
N GLY A 294 5.08 -35.87 -16.20
CA GLY A 294 3.79 -35.19 -16.32
C GLY A 294 3.04 -34.98 -14.99
N THR A 295 3.65 -35.34 -13.85
CA THR A 295 3.07 -35.05 -12.54
C THR A 295 2.95 -33.54 -12.35
N GLN A 296 1.82 -33.11 -11.78
CA GLN A 296 1.57 -31.69 -11.49
C GLN A 296 2.56 -31.18 -10.44
N ILE A 297 3.27 -30.10 -10.77
CA ILE A 297 4.19 -29.40 -9.87
C ILE A 297 3.59 -28.14 -9.28
N PHE A 298 2.48 -27.66 -9.83
CA PHE A 298 1.81 -26.46 -9.35
C PHE A 298 0.79 -26.82 -8.27
N PRO A 299 0.60 -25.97 -7.26
CA PRO A 299 -0.26 -26.27 -6.15
C PRO A 299 -1.72 -26.44 -6.56
N THR A 300 -2.39 -27.45 -6.01
CA THR A 300 -3.81 -27.74 -6.24
C THR A 300 -4.61 -27.85 -4.92
N ALA A 301 -3.95 -27.77 -3.79
CA ALA A 301 -4.54 -27.89 -2.46
C ALA A 301 -4.02 -26.79 -1.53
N PRO A 302 -4.86 -26.26 -0.62
CA PRO A 302 -6.28 -26.59 -0.49
C PRO A 302 -7.13 -25.99 -1.63
N ALA A 303 -8.23 -26.66 -2.00
CA ALA A 303 -9.04 -26.30 -3.17
C ALA A 303 -9.73 -24.93 -3.06
N GLU A 304 -10.02 -24.46 -1.87
CA GLU A 304 -10.56 -23.14 -1.60
C GLU A 304 -9.55 -22.01 -1.90
N GLU A 305 -8.26 -22.28 -1.76
CA GLU A 305 -7.18 -21.36 -2.08
C GLU A 305 -6.78 -21.46 -3.56
N TYR A 306 -6.57 -22.69 -4.07
CA TYR A 306 -6.11 -22.97 -5.43
C TYR A 306 -7.25 -23.42 -6.36
N ASN A 307 -8.36 -22.67 -6.36
CA ASN A 307 -9.52 -22.97 -7.20
C ASN A 307 -9.19 -22.73 -8.68
N PRO A 308 -9.30 -23.79 -9.55
CA PRO A 308 -9.03 -23.64 -10.98
C PRO A 308 -9.91 -22.61 -11.70
N ALA A 309 -11.12 -22.35 -11.21
CA ALA A 309 -12.01 -21.35 -11.79
C ALA A 309 -11.68 -19.90 -11.38
N ALA A 310 -10.81 -19.71 -10.40
CA ALA A 310 -10.42 -18.37 -9.97
C ALA A 310 -9.63 -17.65 -11.06
N PRO A 311 -9.76 -16.31 -11.17
CA PRO A 311 -9.00 -15.52 -12.13
C PRO A 311 -7.49 -15.68 -11.93
N ALA A 312 -6.72 -15.82 -13.01
CA ALA A 312 -5.25 -15.87 -12.95
C ALA A 312 -4.65 -14.61 -12.29
N ALA A 313 -5.33 -13.46 -12.42
CA ALA A 313 -4.95 -12.22 -11.75
C ALA A 313 -4.97 -12.27 -10.21
N SER A 314 -5.66 -13.27 -9.63
CA SER A 314 -5.71 -13.48 -8.17
C SER A 314 -4.54 -14.29 -7.65
N PHE A 315 -3.58 -14.66 -8.51
CA PHE A 315 -2.40 -15.42 -8.13
C PHE A 315 -1.13 -14.72 -8.58
N ASP A 316 -0.09 -14.87 -7.76
CA ASP A 316 1.27 -14.47 -8.09
C ASP A 316 2.19 -15.70 -8.13
N ILE A 317 3.11 -15.68 -9.08
CA ILE A 317 4.33 -16.50 -9.02
C ILE A 317 5.32 -15.66 -8.22
N ARG A 318 5.79 -16.19 -7.10
CA ARG A 318 6.76 -15.53 -6.22
C ARG A 318 8.00 -16.39 -6.06
N PHE A 319 9.11 -15.74 -5.82
CA PHE A 319 10.39 -16.38 -5.51
C PHE A 319 11.26 -15.37 -4.78
N ASP A 320 12.18 -15.89 -4.01
CA ASP A 320 13.18 -15.08 -3.34
C ASP A 320 14.41 -15.00 -4.23
N ILE A 321 15.01 -13.81 -4.34
CA ILE A 321 16.15 -13.54 -5.18
C ILE A 321 17.17 -12.70 -4.44
N ALA A 322 18.44 -13.03 -4.59
CA ALA A 322 19.58 -12.25 -4.12
C ALA A 322 20.53 -11.95 -5.28
N VAL A 323 21.10 -10.75 -5.28
CA VAL A 323 22.11 -10.36 -6.28
C VAL A 323 23.35 -9.81 -5.57
N SER A 324 24.51 -10.37 -5.90
CA SER A 324 25.80 -9.87 -5.43
C SER A 324 26.61 -9.38 -6.62
N THR A 325 26.84 -8.05 -6.67
CA THR A 325 27.68 -7.40 -7.69
C THR A 325 27.99 -5.96 -7.28
N THR A 326 29.10 -5.43 -7.80
CA THR A 326 29.45 -4.01 -7.71
C THR A 326 28.99 -3.21 -8.95
N GLN A 327 28.41 -3.90 -9.95
CA GLN A 327 27.98 -3.28 -11.18
C GLN A 327 26.52 -2.84 -11.09
N ASN A 328 26.13 -1.90 -11.94
CA ASN A 328 24.74 -1.51 -12.10
C ASN A 328 23.94 -2.65 -12.77
N ILE A 329 22.82 -3.04 -12.19
CA ILE A 329 21.95 -4.12 -12.67
C ILE A 329 20.78 -3.62 -13.53
N THR A 330 20.73 -2.33 -13.85
CA THR A 330 19.69 -1.81 -14.78
C THR A 330 19.79 -2.54 -16.12
N GLY A 331 18.68 -3.15 -16.55
CA GLY A 331 18.63 -4.00 -17.75
C GLY A 331 19.00 -5.47 -17.54
N LEU A 332 19.37 -5.87 -16.32
CA LEU A 332 19.38 -7.27 -15.93
C LEU A 332 17.96 -7.64 -15.49
N ASN A 333 17.33 -8.54 -16.23
CA ASN A 333 15.95 -8.95 -16.00
C ASN A 333 15.89 -10.44 -15.65
N LEU A 334 14.91 -10.83 -14.83
CA LEU A 334 14.48 -12.21 -14.74
C LEU A 334 13.27 -12.40 -15.64
N GLN A 335 13.36 -13.30 -16.59
CA GLN A 335 12.27 -13.71 -17.45
C GLN A 335 11.63 -14.98 -16.91
N LEU A 336 10.34 -14.90 -16.60
CA LEU A 336 9.50 -16.07 -16.43
C LEU A 336 9.05 -16.58 -17.78
N TRP A 337 9.14 -17.88 -18.01
CA TRP A 337 8.72 -18.53 -19.23
C TRP A 337 7.87 -19.76 -18.90
N TYR A 338 6.74 -19.89 -19.59
CA TYR A 338 5.73 -20.89 -19.30
C TYR A 338 5.00 -21.35 -20.57
N PRO A 339 4.88 -22.66 -20.84
CA PRO A 339 4.10 -23.17 -21.97
C PRO A 339 2.61 -23.27 -21.57
N ASP A 340 1.71 -22.70 -22.39
CA ASP A 340 0.27 -22.89 -22.20
C ASP A 340 -0.17 -24.32 -22.61
N LYS A 341 -1.46 -24.62 -22.44
CA LYS A 341 -2.04 -25.94 -22.80
C LYS A 341 -1.95 -26.30 -24.29
N ASN A 342 -1.66 -25.35 -25.15
CA ASN A 342 -1.52 -25.54 -26.61
C ASN A 342 -0.03 -25.54 -27.02
N GLY A 343 0.88 -25.49 -26.07
CA GLY A 343 2.32 -25.39 -26.32
C GLY A 343 2.80 -24.00 -26.73
N ASN A 344 1.96 -22.96 -26.62
CA ASN A 344 2.42 -21.58 -26.85
C ASN A 344 3.31 -21.12 -25.71
N GLU A 345 4.44 -20.55 -26.08
CA GLU A 345 5.35 -19.96 -25.10
C GLU A 345 4.80 -18.61 -24.61
N LEU A 346 4.53 -18.53 -23.32
CA LEU A 346 4.16 -17.29 -22.62
C LEU A 346 5.35 -16.83 -21.78
N SER A 347 5.62 -15.53 -21.75
CA SER A 347 6.70 -14.99 -20.93
C SER A 347 6.33 -13.68 -20.24
N PHE A 348 7.12 -13.33 -19.25
CA PHE A 348 7.05 -12.06 -18.57
C PHE A 348 8.43 -11.68 -18.02
N ASP A 349 8.90 -10.48 -18.36
CA ASP A 349 10.19 -9.95 -17.92
C ASP A 349 10.01 -9.10 -16.66
N ILE A 350 10.84 -9.38 -15.65
CA ILE A 350 10.89 -8.64 -14.39
C ILE A 350 12.25 -7.91 -14.34
N PRO A 351 12.28 -6.58 -14.47
CA PRO A 351 13.50 -5.81 -14.27
C PRO A 351 13.98 -5.95 -12.82
N LEU A 352 15.17 -6.51 -12.60
CA LEU A 352 15.67 -6.76 -11.24
C LEU A 352 15.87 -5.46 -10.48
N SER A 353 16.27 -4.37 -11.13
CA SER A 353 16.48 -3.05 -10.52
C SER A 353 15.21 -2.43 -9.92
N ASP A 354 14.02 -2.87 -10.33
CA ASP A 354 12.76 -2.37 -9.78
C ASP A 354 12.53 -2.86 -8.35
N PHE A 355 13.02 -4.05 -8.02
CA PHE A 355 12.80 -4.73 -6.76
C PHE A 355 14.05 -4.76 -5.86
N ILE A 356 15.22 -5.00 -6.46
CA ILE A 356 16.47 -5.14 -5.72
C ILE A 356 17.08 -3.75 -5.52
N LYS A 357 17.10 -3.29 -4.29
CA LYS A 357 17.61 -1.96 -3.91
C LYS A 357 19.07 -1.97 -3.52
N THR A 358 19.58 -3.13 -3.10
CA THR A 358 20.99 -3.35 -2.77
C THR A 358 21.48 -4.62 -3.46
N THR A 359 22.70 -4.57 -4.00
CA THR A 359 23.35 -5.71 -4.68
C THR A 359 24.43 -6.34 -3.80
N ASP A 360 24.19 -6.37 -2.51
CA ASP A 360 25.09 -6.89 -1.45
C ASP A 360 24.84 -8.36 -1.12
N GLY A 361 24.00 -9.04 -1.89
CA GLY A 361 23.62 -10.43 -1.68
C GLY A 361 22.47 -10.64 -0.69
N SER A 362 21.81 -9.57 -0.23
CA SER A 362 20.60 -9.71 0.59
C SER A 362 19.41 -10.18 -0.23
N TRP A 363 18.55 -10.97 0.41
CA TRP A 363 17.38 -11.58 -0.23
C TRP A 363 16.21 -10.62 -0.32
N HIS A 364 15.49 -10.70 -1.46
CA HIS A 364 14.29 -9.93 -1.76
C HIS A 364 13.24 -10.85 -2.35
N THR A 365 11.97 -10.68 -2.02
CA THR A 365 10.90 -11.40 -2.71
C THR A 365 10.45 -10.63 -3.95
N LEU A 366 10.46 -11.31 -5.09
CA LEU A 366 9.84 -10.85 -6.34
C LEU A 366 8.48 -11.49 -6.51
N SER A 367 7.55 -10.71 -7.05
CA SER A 367 6.17 -11.12 -7.29
C SER A 367 5.77 -10.79 -8.73
N ALA A 368 5.33 -11.80 -9.47
CA ALA A 368 4.79 -11.66 -10.81
C ALA A 368 3.33 -12.09 -10.83
N ALA A 369 2.41 -11.17 -11.11
CA ALA A 369 1.02 -11.53 -11.30
C ALA A 369 0.88 -12.51 -12.46
N MET A 370 0.24 -13.66 -12.23
CA MET A 370 0.18 -14.78 -13.17
C MET A 370 -0.43 -14.41 -14.52
N ASN A 371 -1.40 -13.50 -14.54
CA ASN A 371 -2.02 -13.02 -15.79
C ASN A 371 -1.12 -12.12 -16.64
N ARG A 372 0.10 -11.80 -16.18
CA ARG A 372 1.10 -11.09 -16.97
C ARG A 372 1.88 -12.00 -17.90
N LEU A 373 1.82 -13.31 -17.69
CA LEU A 373 2.36 -14.28 -18.64
C LEU A 373 1.60 -14.20 -19.96
N THR A 374 2.27 -13.79 -21.04
CA THR A 374 1.68 -13.56 -22.37
C THR A 374 2.70 -13.71 -23.47
N ASN A 375 2.23 -13.97 -24.69
CA ASN A 375 3.03 -13.83 -25.92
C ASN A 375 2.49 -12.69 -26.82
N GLY A 376 1.69 -11.77 -26.24
CA GLY A 376 1.02 -10.69 -26.97
C GLY A 376 -0.37 -11.06 -27.50
N ASN A 377 -0.60 -12.33 -27.85
CA ASN A 377 -1.89 -12.81 -28.39
C ASN A 377 -2.67 -13.66 -27.39
N THR A 378 -1.96 -14.43 -26.57
CA THR A 378 -2.52 -15.35 -25.58
C THR A 378 -2.04 -14.97 -24.19
N ARG A 379 -2.91 -15.11 -23.19
CA ARG A 379 -2.62 -14.95 -21.77
C ARG A 379 -3.44 -15.95 -20.95
N LEU A 380 -3.03 -16.14 -19.72
CA LEU A 380 -3.78 -16.94 -18.76
C LEU A 380 -4.97 -16.14 -18.21
N ASN A 381 -6.17 -16.70 -18.25
CA ASN A 381 -7.39 -16.06 -17.73
C ASN A 381 -7.76 -16.62 -16.34
N THR A 382 -7.58 -17.93 -16.15
CA THR A 382 -7.92 -18.63 -14.91
C THR A 382 -6.70 -19.36 -14.35
N TYR A 383 -6.76 -19.74 -13.09
CA TYR A 383 -5.77 -20.64 -12.50
C TYR A 383 -5.77 -22.00 -13.20
N GLY A 384 -6.94 -22.47 -13.65
CA GLY A 384 -7.06 -23.71 -14.44
C GLY A 384 -6.28 -23.66 -15.76
N ASP A 385 -6.20 -22.51 -16.43
CA ASP A 385 -5.34 -22.36 -17.62
C ASP A 385 -3.86 -22.55 -17.26
N PHE A 386 -3.43 -22.07 -16.08
CA PHE A 386 -2.07 -22.30 -15.58
C PHE A 386 -1.83 -23.76 -15.22
N LEU A 387 -2.76 -24.42 -14.57
CA LEU A 387 -2.63 -25.86 -14.24
C LEU A 387 -2.60 -26.72 -15.50
N ALA A 388 -3.26 -26.29 -16.58
CA ALA A 388 -3.37 -27.01 -17.84
C ALA A 388 -2.13 -26.88 -18.73
N GLY A 389 -1.19 -25.98 -18.40
CA GLY A 389 0.02 -25.78 -19.21
C GLY A 389 0.78 -27.08 -19.48
N ASP A 390 1.23 -27.22 -20.71
CA ASP A 390 1.85 -28.46 -21.18
C ASP A 390 2.95 -28.17 -22.21
N GLY A 391 4.18 -28.42 -21.80
CA GLY A 391 5.36 -28.35 -22.65
C GLY A 391 5.68 -29.67 -23.36
N GLY A 392 4.67 -30.32 -23.95
CA GLY A 392 4.85 -31.61 -24.61
C GLY A 392 4.81 -32.81 -23.64
N GLY A 393 3.85 -32.80 -22.70
CA GLY A 393 3.71 -33.79 -21.63
C GLY A 393 4.47 -33.45 -20.36
N VAL A 394 5.06 -32.24 -20.27
CA VAL A 394 5.90 -31.81 -19.16
C VAL A 394 5.27 -30.60 -18.48
N LYS A 395 5.02 -30.71 -17.17
CA LYS A 395 4.67 -29.55 -16.32
C LYS A 395 5.94 -28.78 -15.98
N GLN A 396 6.02 -27.52 -16.41
CA GLN A 396 7.27 -26.76 -16.26
C GLN A 396 7.04 -25.24 -16.09
N LEU A 397 7.96 -24.62 -15.37
CA LEU A 397 8.15 -23.18 -15.26
C LEU A 397 9.64 -22.90 -15.38
N ARG A 398 10.03 -21.95 -16.23
CA ARG A 398 11.43 -21.59 -16.43
C ARG A 398 11.70 -20.19 -15.92
N LEU A 399 12.86 -20.02 -15.29
CA LEU A 399 13.39 -18.75 -14.85
C LEU A 399 14.72 -18.51 -15.52
N LEU A 400 14.81 -17.43 -16.29
CA LEU A 400 15.96 -17.12 -17.14
C LEU A 400 16.45 -15.70 -16.81
N VAL A 401 17.73 -15.56 -16.47
CA VAL A 401 18.35 -14.24 -16.32
C VAL A 401 18.81 -13.75 -17.68
N ILE A 402 18.32 -12.60 -18.11
CA ILE A 402 18.67 -11.95 -19.38
C ILE A 402 19.29 -10.58 -19.16
N ASN A 403 20.21 -10.18 -20.05
CA ASN A 403 20.83 -8.86 -20.03
C ASN A 403 20.44 -8.10 -21.30
N THR A 404 19.63 -7.07 -21.16
CA THR A 404 19.14 -6.25 -22.26
C THR A 404 20.05 -5.07 -22.62
N THR A 405 21.17 -4.91 -21.90
CA THR A 405 22.09 -3.79 -22.10
C THR A 405 23.12 -4.09 -23.20
N SER A 406 23.89 -3.06 -23.58
CA SER A 406 25.03 -3.17 -24.49
C SER A 406 26.35 -3.53 -23.81
N ASN A 407 26.36 -3.76 -22.50
CA ASN A 407 27.54 -4.06 -21.71
C ASN A 407 27.36 -5.39 -20.96
N ASP A 408 28.46 -6.11 -20.77
CA ASP A 408 28.48 -7.30 -19.93
C ASP A 408 28.22 -6.92 -18.46
N ILE A 409 27.40 -7.71 -17.79
CA ILE A 409 27.13 -7.57 -16.35
C ILE A 409 27.61 -8.83 -15.65
N ARG A 410 28.65 -8.72 -14.79
CA ARG A 410 29.06 -9.83 -13.95
C ARG A 410 28.35 -9.76 -12.61
N ALA A 411 27.63 -10.82 -12.28
CA ALA A 411 26.89 -10.93 -11.04
C ALA A 411 26.82 -12.37 -10.55
N VAL A 412 26.55 -12.53 -9.26
CA VAL A 412 26.01 -13.75 -8.69
C VAL A 412 24.53 -13.50 -8.45
N VAL A 413 23.67 -14.36 -9.01
CA VAL A 413 22.23 -14.30 -8.85
C VAL A 413 21.80 -15.60 -8.16
N GLY A 414 21.24 -15.49 -6.95
CA GLY A 414 20.62 -16.58 -6.20
C GLY A 414 19.10 -16.53 -6.37
N ILE A 415 18.46 -17.69 -6.54
CA ILE A 415 17.00 -17.84 -6.60
C ILE A 415 16.60 -18.95 -5.66
N ASP A 416 15.53 -18.72 -4.88
CA ASP A 416 15.01 -19.64 -3.88
C ASP A 416 13.50 -19.55 -3.77
N ASN A 417 12.89 -20.51 -3.09
CA ASN A 417 11.50 -20.49 -2.63
C ASN A 417 10.49 -20.12 -3.73
N VAL A 418 10.60 -20.79 -4.88
CA VAL A 418 9.67 -20.58 -6.00
C VAL A 418 8.31 -21.16 -5.66
N ARG A 419 7.29 -20.31 -5.67
CA ARG A 419 5.95 -20.63 -5.17
C ARG A 419 4.84 -19.92 -5.94
N VAL A 420 3.64 -20.47 -5.88
CA VAL A 420 2.41 -19.79 -6.30
C VAL A 420 1.61 -19.42 -5.05
N VAL A 421 1.24 -18.18 -4.94
CA VAL A 421 0.45 -17.68 -3.82
C VAL A 421 -0.82 -17.00 -4.30
N ARG A 422 -1.90 -17.15 -3.55
CA ARG A 422 -3.09 -16.35 -3.77
C ARG A 422 -2.83 -14.94 -3.24
N ALA A 423 -2.93 -13.96 -4.11
CA ALA A 423 -2.70 -12.57 -3.76
C ALA A 423 -3.94 -11.96 -3.08
N ILE A 424 -3.74 -11.20 -2.03
CA ILE A 424 -4.77 -10.36 -1.42
C ILE A 424 -4.91 -9.11 -2.30
N ASN A 425 -6.12 -8.77 -2.69
CA ASN A 425 -6.43 -7.56 -3.47
C ASN A 425 -6.73 -6.37 -2.55
#